data_6cda2b2db9537a2bf9f9f54c9735416f
#
_entry.id   6cda2b2db9537a2bf9f9f54c9735416f
#
_cell.length_a   1.000
_cell.length_b   1.000
_cell.length_c   1.000
_cell.angle_alpha   90.00
_cell.angle_beta   90.00
_cell.angle_gamma   90.00
#
_symmetry.space_group_name_H-M   'P 1'
#
loop_
_entity.id
_entity.type
_entity.pdbx_description
1 polymer ?
#
loop_
_entity_poly.entity_id
_entity_poly.type
_entity_poly.pdbx_seq_one_letter_code
_entity_poly.pdbx_strand_id
1 'polypeptide(L)'
;MNKKYKIRVAVSGYFDPIHVGHLEYLKMAKELGDSLVVIVNNNHQCKLKKGKPFMDENDRVEIVSALRFVDEVFLSVDNDRTVCKSLEAVKPDIFANGGDRATNEVPETPVCKKYNIKMVDGLGDKIRSSSSLTGLKEIK
;
A
#
# COMPACT_ATOMS: atom_id res chain seq x y z
N MET A 1 8.45 27.03 13.43
CA MET A 1 8.12 26.61 13.70
C MET A 1 7.83 25.60 13.53
N ASN A 2 7.82 25.19 13.58
CA ASN A 2 7.59 24.07 13.57
C ASN A 2 6.42 23.68 13.01
N LYS A 3 6.30 22.72 12.31
CA LYS A 3 5.21 22.30 11.82
C LYS A 3 4.46 21.71 12.86
N LYS A 4 3.31 22.04 13.03
CA LYS A 4 2.59 21.44 13.99
C LYS A 4 1.95 20.24 13.49
N TYR A 5 1.84 19.98 12.24
CA TYR A 5 1.07 18.90 11.68
C TYR A 5 1.84 18.23 10.58
N LYS A 6 1.96 16.95 10.66
CA LYS A 6 2.63 16.20 9.62
C LYS A 6 1.65 15.32 8.90
N ILE A 7 1.81 15.20 7.60
CA ILE A 7 0.94 14.39 6.78
C ILE A 7 1.46 12.98 6.74
N ARG A 8 0.66 12.04 7.21
CA ARG A 8 1.01 10.62 7.15
C ARG A 8 0.31 9.99 5.97
N VAL A 9 1.04 9.26 5.15
CA VAL A 9 0.50 8.58 3.99
C VAL A 9 0.54 7.10 4.28
N ALA A 10 -0.53 6.39 3.99
CA ALA A 10 -0.55 4.94 4.12
C ALA A 10 -0.72 4.31 2.76
N VAL A 11 -0.09 3.17 2.56
CA VAL A 11 -0.28 2.37 1.36
C VAL A 11 -0.45 0.96 1.84
N SER A 12 -0.96 0.07 1.00
CA SER A 12 -1.10 -1.32 1.38
C SER A 12 -0.66 -2.20 0.23
N GLY A 13 -0.31 -3.41 0.52
CA GLY A 13 0.07 -4.35 -0.51
C GLY A 13 0.49 -5.67 0.08
N TYR A 14 0.63 -6.66 -0.78
CA TYR A 14 1.03 -7.98 -0.37
C TYR A 14 2.56 -8.09 -0.36
N PHE A 15 3.23 -7.46 -1.30
CA PHE A 15 4.69 -7.48 -1.39
C PHE A 15 5.21 -8.93 -1.33
N ASP A 16 4.64 -9.79 -2.15
CA ASP A 16 4.87 -11.22 -2.04
C ASP A 16 5.17 -11.81 -3.41
N PRO A 17 6.36 -11.60 -3.94
CA PRO A 17 7.47 -10.86 -3.35
C PRO A 17 7.45 -9.38 -3.74
N ILE A 18 8.31 -8.62 -3.14
CA ILE A 18 8.43 -7.21 -3.48
C ILE A 18 9.25 -7.11 -4.76
N HIS A 19 8.96 -6.12 -5.56
CA HIS A 19 9.72 -5.91 -6.80
C HIS A 19 9.81 -4.42 -7.10
N VAL A 20 10.48 -4.08 -8.17
CA VAL A 20 10.76 -2.69 -8.53
C VAL A 20 9.50 -1.84 -8.66
N GLY A 21 8.43 -2.42 -9.17
CA GLY A 21 7.18 -1.66 -9.27
C GLY A 21 6.69 -1.20 -7.91
N HIS A 22 6.89 -2.03 -6.88
CA HIS A 22 6.51 -1.65 -5.54
C HIS A 22 7.39 -0.49 -5.06
N LEU A 23 8.67 -0.48 -5.41
CA LEU A 23 9.56 0.59 -4.97
C LEU A 23 9.12 1.93 -5.57
N GLU A 24 8.71 1.94 -6.83
CA GLU A 24 8.26 3.15 -7.45
C GLU A 24 6.98 3.66 -6.80
N TYR A 25 6.07 2.74 -6.52
CA TYR A 25 4.83 3.08 -5.87
C TYR A 25 5.08 3.68 -4.48
N LEU A 26 5.95 3.05 -3.69
CA LEU A 26 6.24 3.53 -2.35
C LEU A 26 6.95 4.88 -2.39
N LYS A 27 7.84 5.07 -3.33
CA LYS A 27 8.54 6.32 -3.46
C LYS A 27 7.57 7.46 -3.78
N MET A 28 6.65 7.22 -4.71
CA MET A 28 5.68 8.23 -5.07
C MET A 28 4.72 8.52 -3.92
N ALA A 29 4.35 7.48 -3.18
CA ALA A 29 3.46 7.68 -2.04
C ALA A 29 4.14 8.53 -0.97
N LYS A 30 5.42 8.30 -0.72
CA LYS A 30 6.14 9.07 0.28
C LYS A 30 6.14 10.55 -0.09
N GLU A 31 6.17 10.86 -1.37
CA GLU A 31 6.19 12.25 -1.81
C GLU A 31 4.88 12.98 -1.57
N LEU A 32 3.83 12.27 -1.20
CA LEU A 32 2.54 12.90 -0.95
C LEU A 32 2.46 13.50 0.46
N GLY A 33 3.39 13.18 1.31
CA GLY A 33 3.34 13.68 2.67
C GLY A 33 4.68 13.65 3.37
N ASP A 34 4.64 13.66 4.69
CA ASP A 34 5.87 13.72 5.49
C ASP A 34 6.36 12.35 5.92
N SER A 35 5.46 11.40 6.09
CA SER A 35 5.86 10.06 6.48
C SER A 35 5.01 9.03 5.78
N LEU A 36 5.54 7.84 5.63
CA LEU A 36 4.88 6.76 4.93
C LEU A 36 4.76 5.55 5.84
N VAL A 37 3.53 5.05 6.00
CA VAL A 37 3.33 3.80 6.70
C VAL A 37 2.84 2.80 5.66
N VAL A 38 3.44 1.61 5.66
CA VAL A 38 3.07 0.58 4.70
C VAL A 38 2.31 -0.51 5.45
N ILE A 39 1.09 -0.79 5.01
CA ILE A 39 0.28 -1.84 5.59
C ILE A 39 0.55 -3.09 4.75
N VAL A 40 1.14 -4.09 5.36
CA VAL A 40 1.49 -5.33 4.66
C VAL A 40 0.37 -6.33 4.90
N ASN A 41 -0.21 -6.87 3.82
CA ASN A 41 -1.27 -7.85 3.96
C ASN A 41 -0.71 -9.11 4.61
N ASN A 42 -1.47 -9.70 5.53
CA ASN A 42 -0.96 -10.82 6.31
C ASN A 42 -1.07 -12.14 5.55
N ASN A 43 -0.55 -13.21 6.13
CA ASN A 43 -0.55 -14.51 5.48
C ASN A 43 -1.96 -15.01 5.19
N HIS A 44 -2.89 -14.77 6.08
CA HIS A 44 -4.27 -15.20 5.87
C HIS A 44 -4.84 -14.51 4.63
N GLN A 45 -4.56 -13.23 4.47
CA GLN A 45 -5.03 -12.49 3.30
C GLN A 45 -4.37 -13.02 2.02
N CYS A 46 -3.11 -13.43 2.10
CA CYS A 46 -2.45 -14.03 0.96
C CYS A 46 -3.14 -15.32 0.56
N LYS A 47 -3.57 -16.11 1.55
CA LYS A 47 -4.26 -17.34 1.26
C LYS A 47 -5.58 -17.06 0.56
N LEU A 48 -6.27 -16.02 0.97
CA LEU A 48 -7.53 -15.67 0.33
C LEU A 48 -7.33 -15.23 -1.11
N LYS A 49 -6.22 -14.59 -1.39
CA LYS A 49 -5.97 -14.08 -2.72
C LYS A 49 -5.38 -15.10 -3.66
N LYS A 50 -4.44 -15.89 -3.21
CA LYS A 50 -3.72 -16.79 -4.09
C LYS A 50 -3.38 -18.16 -3.53
N GLY A 51 -4.01 -18.54 -2.48
CA GLY A 51 -3.86 -19.91 -1.93
C GLY A 51 -2.83 -20.04 -0.84
N LYS A 52 -1.71 -19.38 -0.98
CA LYS A 52 -0.71 -19.38 0.07
C LYS A 52 0.29 -18.28 -0.19
N PRO A 53 0.98 -17.83 0.83
CA PRO A 53 1.99 -16.79 0.63
C PRO A 53 3.25 -17.39 0.03
N PHE A 54 3.95 -16.63 -0.78
CA PHE A 54 5.23 -17.03 -1.30
C PHE A 54 6.28 -16.78 -0.22
N MET A 55 6.14 -15.69 0.52
CA MET A 55 7.02 -15.37 1.63
C MET A 55 6.20 -15.15 2.87
N ASP A 56 6.71 -15.59 4.01
CA ASP A 56 6.03 -15.40 5.27
C ASP A 56 5.85 -13.92 5.58
N GLU A 57 4.77 -13.60 6.28
CA GLU A 57 4.48 -12.20 6.58
C GLU A 57 5.58 -11.51 7.36
N ASN A 58 6.25 -12.22 8.25
CA ASN A 58 7.32 -11.59 9.03
C ASN A 58 8.50 -11.21 8.15
N ASP A 59 8.81 -12.03 7.15
CA ASP A 59 9.88 -11.71 6.23
C ASP A 59 9.48 -10.53 5.36
N ARG A 60 8.23 -10.47 4.94
CA ARG A 60 7.77 -9.36 4.12
C ARG A 60 7.81 -8.06 4.88
N VAL A 61 7.39 -8.09 6.15
CA VAL A 61 7.45 -6.91 7.00
C VAL A 61 8.89 -6.45 7.15
N GLU A 62 9.79 -7.38 7.39
CA GLU A 62 11.19 -7.02 7.59
C GLU A 62 11.81 -6.39 6.35
N ILE A 63 11.54 -6.95 5.19
CA ILE A 63 12.07 -6.40 3.95
C ILE A 63 11.52 -5.02 3.69
N VAL A 64 10.23 -4.85 3.85
CA VAL A 64 9.60 -3.56 3.60
C VAL A 64 10.11 -2.51 4.57
N SER A 65 10.30 -2.90 5.83
CA SER A 65 10.75 -1.94 6.83
C SER A 65 12.17 -1.45 6.59
N ALA A 66 12.94 -2.17 5.78
CA ALA A 66 14.30 -1.78 5.49
C ALA A 66 14.42 -0.80 4.31
N LEU A 67 13.31 -0.51 3.65
CA LEU A 67 13.34 0.38 2.50
C LEU A 67 13.44 1.83 2.97
N ARG A 68 14.28 2.59 2.30
CA ARG A 68 14.51 3.96 2.76
C ARG A 68 13.29 4.87 2.71
N PHE A 69 12.32 4.57 1.87
CA PHE A 69 11.15 5.43 1.78
C PHE A 69 10.15 5.18 2.91
N VAL A 70 10.31 4.08 3.64
CA VAL A 70 9.31 3.62 4.58
C VAL A 70 9.64 4.06 5.99
N ASP A 71 8.70 4.73 6.64
CA ASP A 71 8.90 5.19 8.00
C ASP A 71 8.32 4.21 9.02
N GLU A 72 7.24 3.53 8.66
CA GLU A 72 6.60 2.57 9.54
C GLU A 72 6.01 1.44 8.74
N VAL A 73 5.91 0.26 9.32
CA VAL A 73 5.24 -0.87 8.69
C VAL A 73 4.20 -1.39 9.66
N PHE A 74 3.02 -1.66 9.16
CA PHE A 74 1.92 -2.16 9.98
C PHE A 74 1.44 -3.46 9.34
N LEU A 75 1.53 -4.57 10.08
CA LEU A 75 1.05 -5.83 9.55
C LEU A 75 -0.47 -5.82 9.65
N SER A 76 -1.15 -6.07 8.55
CA SER A 76 -2.60 -5.98 8.51
C SER A 76 -3.27 -6.84 9.57
N VAL A 77 -4.31 -6.30 10.18
CA VAL A 77 -5.10 -7.02 11.18
C VAL A 77 -6.44 -7.45 10.58
N ASP A 78 -6.63 -7.27 9.30
CA ASP A 78 -7.89 -7.63 8.65
C ASP A 78 -7.96 -9.11 8.34
N ASN A 79 -9.17 -9.64 8.25
CA ASN A 79 -9.38 -11.03 7.94
C ASN A 79 -9.92 -11.25 6.55
N ASP A 80 -10.25 -10.20 5.84
CA ASP A 80 -10.73 -10.31 4.49
C ASP A 80 -9.65 -9.71 3.57
N ARG A 81 -9.96 -9.46 2.33
CA ARG A 81 -8.96 -8.98 1.40
C ARG A 81 -8.80 -7.46 1.40
N THR A 82 -9.48 -6.79 2.33
CA THR A 82 -9.37 -5.34 2.45
C THR A 82 -8.41 -4.99 3.57
N VAL A 83 -8.13 -3.69 3.73
CA VAL A 83 -7.35 -3.25 4.87
C VAL A 83 -8.16 -2.23 5.68
N CYS A 84 -9.48 -2.41 5.69
CA CYS A 84 -10.35 -1.48 6.38
C CYS A 84 -10.05 -1.35 7.87
N LYS A 85 -9.88 -2.47 8.57
CA LYS A 85 -9.60 -2.42 9.98
C LYS A 85 -8.21 -1.85 10.25
N SER A 86 -7.27 -2.16 9.37
CA SER A 86 -5.93 -1.64 9.50
C SER A 86 -5.94 -0.12 9.35
N LEU A 87 -6.74 0.40 8.42
CA LEU A 87 -6.86 1.84 8.24
C LEU A 87 -7.49 2.50 9.46
N GLU A 88 -8.44 1.81 10.11
CA GLU A 88 -9.02 2.36 11.31
C GLU A 88 -7.97 2.45 12.42
N ALA A 89 -7.04 1.51 12.45
CA ALA A 89 -6.01 1.51 13.48
C ALA A 89 -4.93 2.55 13.16
N VAL A 90 -4.55 2.68 11.92
CA VAL A 90 -3.47 3.57 11.53
C VAL A 90 -3.94 5.03 11.42
N LYS A 91 -5.13 5.23 10.91
CA LYS A 91 -5.71 6.56 10.72
C LYS A 91 -4.76 7.53 10.04
N PRO A 92 -4.35 7.23 8.81
CA PRO A 92 -3.46 8.12 8.09
C PRO A 92 -4.24 9.33 7.57
N ASP A 93 -3.55 10.31 7.07
CA ASP A 93 -4.20 11.45 6.44
C ASP A 93 -4.54 11.13 4.99
N ILE A 94 -3.70 10.32 4.35
CA ILE A 94 -3.89 9.93 2.96
C ILE A 94 -3.74 8.44 2.83
N PHE A 95 -4.62 7.81 2.06
CA PHE A 95 -4.47 6.41 1.71
C PHE A 95 -4.24 6.38 0.21
N ALA A 96 -3.06 5.97 -0.21
CA ALA A 96 -2.67 6.02 -1.62
C ALA A 96 -2.73 4.64 -2.24
N ASN A 97 -3.27 4.55 -3.44
CA ASN A 97 -3.39 3.30 -4.15
C ASN A 97 -2.61 3.39 -5.46
N GLY A 98 -2.02 2.28 -5.85
CA GLY A 98 -1.34 2.22 -7.12
C GLY A 98 -2.30 1.75 -8.19
N GLY A 99 -1.87 1.79 -9.41
CA GLY A 99 -2.62 1.27 -10.51
C GLY A 99 -3.78 2.13 -10.93
N ASP A 100 -4.71 1.52 -11.63
CA ASP A 100 -5.78 2.27 -12.20
C ASP A 100 -7.14 1.92 -11.60
N ARG A 101 -7.19 1.57 -10.36
CA ARG A 101 -8.45 1.26 -9.73
C ARG A 101 -9.28 2.51 -9.56
N ALA A 102 -10.53 2.43 -9.88
CA ALA A 102 -11.41 3.57 -9.69
C ALA A 102 -11.68 3.70 -8.20
N THR A 103 -11.67 4.91 -7.69
CA THR A 103 -11.87 5.15 -6.29
C THR A 103 -13.16 4.56 -5.76
N ASN A 104 -14.21 4.65 -6.51
CA ASN A 104 -15.49 4.17 -6.03
C ASN A 104 -15.55 2.65 -6.00
N GLU A 105 -14.54 1.97 -6.52
CA GLU A 105 -14.53 0.53 -6.49
C GLU A 105 -13.58 -0.01 -5.43
N VAL A 106 -12.97 0.88 -4.68
CA VAL A 106 -12.03 0.44 -3.65
C VAL A 106 -12.82 0.13 -2.40
N PRO A 107 -12.69 -1.09 -1.86
CA PRO A 107 -13.49 -1.47 -0.70
C PRO A 107 -13.22 -0.63 0.55
N GLU A 108 -12.09 0.05 0.58
CA GLU A 108 -11.74 0.86 1.73
C GLU A 108 -12.41 2.25 1.69
N THR A 109 -13.11 2.57 0.63
CA THR A 109 -13.73 3.89 0.49
C THR A 109 -14.61 4.28 1.68
N PRO A 110 -15.50 3.40 2.17
CA PRO A 110 -16.35 3.81 3.29
C PRO A 110 -15.57 4.18 4.56
N VAL A 111 -14.50 3.42 4.85
CA VAL A 111 -13.76 3.69 6.07
C VAL A 111 -12.94 4.97 5.89
N CYS A 112 -12.48 5.24 4.69
CA CYS A 112 -11.75 6.48 4.43
C CYS A 112 -12.67 7.67 4.59
N LYS A 113 -13.91 7.56 4.14
CA LYS A 113 -14.85 8.64 4.31
C LYS A 113 -15.18 8.84 5.78
N LYS A 114 -15.34 7.76 6.52
CA LYS A 114 -15.68 7.85 7.92
C LYS A 114 -14.61 8.57 8.72
N TYR A 115 -13.34 8.30 8.43
CA TYR A 115 -12.26 8.90 9.18
C TYR A 115 -11.58 10.06 8.47
N ASN A 116 -12.22 10.57 7.42
CA ASN A 116 -11.73 11.73 6.71
C ASN A 116 -10.33 11.50 6.12
N ILE A 117 -10.11 10.33 5.60
CA ILE A 117 -8.84 9.98 4.97
C ILE A 117 -8.95 10.28 3.49
N LYS A 118 -8.02 11.04 2.96
CA LYS A 118 -8.04 11.39 1.54
C LYS A 118 -7.53 10.22 0.74
N MET A 119 -8.20 9.82 -0.31
CA MET A 119 -7.76 8.72 -1.14
C MET A 119 -7.10 9.27 -2.39
N VAL A 120 -5.96 8.70 -2.75
CA VAL A 120 -5.23 9.08 -3.94
C VAL A 120 -5.00 7.82 -4.74
N ASP A 121 -5.43 7.80 -6.00
CA ASP A 121 -5.27 6.62 -6.85
C ASP A 121 -4.24 6.84 -7.93
N GLY A 122 -3.86 5.80 -8.59
CA GLY A 122 -3.03 5.90 -9.79
C GLY A 122 -1.56 6.14 -9.62
N LEU A 123 -1.04 5.92 -8.42
CA LEU A 123 0.38 6.12 -8.20
C LEU A 123 1.17 5.10 -9.00
N GLY A 124 2.12 5.57 -9.75
CA GLY A 124 2.96 4.71 -10.54
C GLY A 124 2.34 4.29 -11.85
N ASP A 125 1.07 4.52 -12.01
CA ASP A 125 0.37 4.08 -13.16
C ASP A 125 0.74 4.86 -14.39
N LYS A 126 0.79 6.13 -14.30
CA LYS A 126 1.15 6.90 -15.41
C LYS A 126 2.56 6.82 -15.76
N ILE A 127 3.42 6.58 -14.85
CA ILE A 127 4.83 6.57 -15.07
C ILE A 127 5.19 5.31 -15.76
N ARG A 128 4.62 4.21 -15.36
CA ARG A 128 4.87 2.97 -16.01
C ARG A 128 4.06 1.88 -15.38
N SER A 129 3.64 0.96 -16.17
CA SER A 129 2.97 -0.18 -15.63
C SER A 129 4.00 -1.27 -15.69
N SER A 130 3.78 -2.36 -15.05
CA SER A 130 4.69 -3.46 -15.08
C SER A 130 4.89 -3.89 -16.46
N SER A 131 3.83 -3.94 -17.25
CA SER A 131 3.98 -4.40 -18.58
C SER A 131 4.78 -3.46 -19.44
N SER A 132 4.60 -2.17 -19.29
CA SER A 132 5.37 -1.27 -20.13
C SER A 132 6.82 -1.28 -19.67
N LEU A 133 7.06 -1.51 -18.41
CA LEU A 133 8.38 -1.50 -17.90
C LEU A 133 9.16 -2.73 -18.34
N THR A 134 8.55 -3.87 -18.30
CA THR A 134 9.26 -5.09 -18.62
C THR A 134 9.11 -5.49 -20.06
N GLY A 135 8.13 -5.02 -20.71
CA GLY A 135 7.86 -5.42 -22.07
C GLY A 135 7.26 -6.79 -22.11
N LEU A 136 7.07 -7.32 -20.96
CA LEU A 136 6.53 -8.63 -20.91
C LEU A 136 5.15 -8.62 -20.58
N LYS A 137 4.72 -7.54 -20.35
CA LYS A 137 3.50 -7.43 -19.87
C LYS A 137 2.62 -8.14 -20.49
N GLU A 138 2.88 -8.12 -21.45
CA GLU A 138 2.06 -8.66 -22.13
C GLU A 138 1.94 -9.93 -21.82
N ILE A 139 2.71 -10.24 -21.22
CA ILE A 139 2.71 -11.47 -20.90
C ILE A 139 1.94 -11.42 -19.85
N LYS A 140 1.67 -10.46 -19.62
CA LYS A 140 1.03 -10.36 -18.62
C LYS A 140 -0.04 -10.77 -18.60
#